data_de175efdd1dda0887cc2d17a7c41f9ea
#
_entry.id   de175efdd1dda0887cc2d17a7c41f9ea
#
_cell.length_a   1.000
_cell.length_b   1.000
_cell.length_c   1.000
_cell.angle_alpha   90.00
_cell.angle_beta   90.00
_cell.angle_gamma   90.00
#
_symmetry.space_group_name_H-M   'P 1'
#
loop_
_entity.id
_entity.type
_entity.pdbx_description
1 polymer ?
#
loop_
_entity_poly.entity_id
_entity_poly.type
_entity_poly.pdbx_seq_one_letter_code
_entity_poly.pdbx_strand_id
1 'polypeptide(L)'
;VFNRFYQSQNKTHSSINGQSGTGIGLYLCKRIVQLHGGSICAKNNQSKGCSFRILLPLQYADADSLPAPTEQVKEPVESPLALQPATNGKLTILVVEDNKDMRAYIRSILAEYYNVLEASQGEEALTVLQSQNVDFIVSDLMMPVMDGMELSRRVKSNFAISHIPFLMLTAKTSNESRIESFRIGVDEYLLKPFDDTLLLARISNILENRKRFQQKFSYSMDVDALNIEK
;
A
#
# COMPACT_ATOMS: atom_id res chain seq x y z
N VAL A 1 2.82 -28.92 16.80
CA VAL A 1 2.09 -27.64 16.63
C VAL A 1 2.35 -26.95 15.28
N PHE A 2 3.41 -27.36 14.55
CA PHE A 2 3.79 -26.75 13.26
C PHE A 2 3.24 -27.47 12.03
N ASN A 3 2.31 -28.41 12.18
CA ASN A 3 1.68 -29.07 11.03
C ASN A 3 0.53 -28.21 10.50
N ARG A 4 0.33 -28.25 9.19
CA ARG A 4 -0.78 -27.53 8.53
C ARG A 4 -2.12 -27.99 9.12
N PHE A 5 -2.97 -27.03 9.50
CA PHE A 5 -4.28 -27.25 10.12
C PHE A 5 -4.25 -27.89 11.53
N TYR A 6 -3.08 -27.89 12.20
CA TYR A 6 -3.01 -28.37 13.58
C TYR A 6 -3.77 -27.45 14.52
N GLN A 7 -4.70 -28.04 15.28
CA GLN A 7 -5.45 -27.37 16.36
C GLN A 7 -5.34 -28.23 17.61
N SER A 8 -5.12 -27.60 18.77
CA SER A 8 -5.11 -28.31 20.04
C SER A 8 -6.50 -28.80 20.36
N GLN A 9 -6.66 -30.08 20.74
CA GLN A 9 -7.95 -30.69 21.08
C GLN A 9 -8.48 -30.27 22.45
N ASN A 10 -7.76 -29.47 23.24
CA ASN A 10 -8.21 -28.99 24.55
C ASN A 10 -9.22 -27.84 24.41
N LYS A 11 -10.50 -28.17 24.37
CA LYS A 11 -11.66 -27.27 24.32
C LYS A 11 -12.02 -26.64 25.71
N THR A 12 -11.07 -26.31 26.58
CA THR A 12 -11.40 -25.83 27.94
C THR A 12 -11.05 -24.38 28.19
N HIS A 13 -10.95 -23.52 27.18
CA HIS A 13 -11.04 -22.07 27.41
C HIS A 13 -11.85 -21.42 26.30
N SER A 14 -13.00 -20.92 26.68
CA SER A 14 -13.91 -20.06 25.92
C SER A 14 -13.12 -19.01 25.16
N SER A 15 -13.11 -19.13 23.84
CA SER A 15 -12.65 -18.07 22.95
C SER A 15 -13.55 -16.86 23.16
N ILE A 16 -13.03 -15.83 23.79
CA ILE A 16 -13.58 -14.48 23.71
C ILE A 16 -13.54 -14.12 22.23
N ASN A 17 -14.71 -14.06 21.59
CA ASN A 17 -14.95 -13.77 20.15
C ASN A 17 -14.97 -14.92 19.14
N GLY A 18 -15.38 -16.14 19.45
CA GLY A 18 -15.92 -17.09 18.44
C GLY A 18 -15.06 -17.43 17.19
N GLN A 19 -13.85 -16.92 17.06
CA GLN A 19 -12.96 -17.19 15.93
C GLN A 19 -11.96 -18.29 16.29
N SER A 20 -12.25 -19.50 15.85
CA SER A 20 -11.28 -20.61 15.85
C SER A 20 -10.14 -20.26 14.85
N GLY A 21 -8.90 -20.21 15.34
CA GLY A 21 -7.74 -20.01 14.47
C GLY A 21 -7.64 -21.11 13.43
N THR A 22 -7.29 -20.78 12.18
CA THR A 22 -7.24 -21.69 11.03
C THR A 22 -6.15 -22.78 11.13
N GLY A 23 -5.29 -22.75 12.15
CA GLY A 23 -4.18 -23.69 12.31
C GLY A 23 -3.08 -23.56 11.24
N ILE A 24 -3.04 -22.44 10.50
CA ILE A 24 -2.08 -22.19 9.41
C ILE A 24 -0.90 -21.32 9.88
N GLY A 25 -1.10 -20.45 10.89
CA GLY A 25 -0.11 -19.44 11.28
C GLY A 25 1.26 -20.04 11.65
N LEU A 26 1.32 -20.99 12.59
CA LEU A 26 2.58 -21.63 13.00
C LEU A 26 3.22 -22.48 11.90
N TYR A 27 2.42 -23.09 11.04
CA TYR A 27 2.93 -23.76 9.85
C TYR A 27 3.63 -22.79 8.89
N LEU A 28 3.02 -21.62 8.66
CA LEU A 28 3.61 -20.56 7.82
C LEU A 28 4.91 -20.04 8.43
N CYS A 29 4.94 -19.74 9.72
CA CYS A 29 6.17 -19.35 10.43
C CYS A 29 7.29 -20.38 10.24
N LYS A 30 6.99 -21.66 10.37
CA LYS A 30 7.98 -22.72 10.13
C LYS A 30 8.51 -22.70 8.69
N ARG A 31 7.63 -22.52 7.71
CA ARG A 31 8.04 -22.47 6.27
C ARG A 31 8.93 -21.25 6.00
N ILE A 32 8.60 -20.08 6.54
CA ILE A 32 9.41 -18.86 6.38
C ILE A 32 10.80 -19.08 6.99
N VAL A 33 10.88 -19.56 8.24
CA VAL A 33 12.16 -19.84 8.90
C VAL A 33 12.99 -20.83 8.12
N GLN A 34 12.38 -21.89 7.58
CA GLN A 34 13.07 -22.88 6.74
C GLN A 34 13.58 -22.31 5.43
N LEU A 35 12.81 -21.40 4.77
CA LEU A 35 13.25 -20.72 3.55
C LEU A 35 14.50 -19.85 3.78
N HIS A 36 14.68 -19.34 5.01
CA HIS A 36 15.88 -18.62 5.42
C HIS A 36 16.99 -19.55 5.96
N GLY A 37 16.91 -20.87 5.72
CA GLY A 37 17.89 -21.84 6.19
C GLY A 37 17.90 -22.05 7.71
N GLY A 38 16.86 -21.55 8.41
CA GLY A 38 16.75 -21.61 9.86
C GLY A 38 15.92 -22.78 10.38
N SER A 39 15.77 -22.82 11.69
CA SER A 39 14.92 -23.80 12.39
C SER A 39 14.04 -23.13 13.44
N ILE A 40 12.84 -23.68 13.66
CA ILE A 40 11.90 -23.26 14.70
C ILE A 40 11.45 -24.45 15.53
N CYS A 41 11.43 -24.29 16.85
CA CYS A 41 10.88 -25.27 17.77
C CYS A 41 10.02 -24.61 18.84
N ALA A 42 9.08 -25.39 19.40
CA ALA A 42 8.25 -25.01 20.52
C ALA A 42 8.45 -25.98 21.69
N LYS A 43 8.52 -25.48 22.91
CA LYS A 43 8.67 -26.26 24.14
C LYS A 43 7.75 -25.72 25.23
N ASN A 44 7.08 -26.62 25.94
CA ASN A 44 6.30 -26.23 27.11
C ASN A 44 7.25 -25.85 28.26
N ASN A 45 6.93 -24.78 28.98
CA ASN A 45 7.67 -24.38 30.17
C ASN A 45 7.27 -25.30 31.36
N GLN A 46 8.15 -25.42 32.34
CA GLN A 46 7.91 -26.30 33.50
C GLN A 46 6.75 -25.82 34.39
N SER A 47 6.47 -24.49 34.44
CA SER A 47 5.42 -23.92 35.28
C SER A 47 4.15 -23.62 34.49
N LYS A 48 4.18 -22.67 33.57
CA LYS A 48 3.07 -22.28 32.68
C LYS A 48 3.60 -21.67 31.41
N GLY A 49 2.82 -21.79 30.29
CA GLY A 49 3.15 -21.20 29.01
C GLY A 49 4.06 -22.07 28.15
N CYS A 50 4.43 -21.55 27.00
CA CYS A 50 5.34 -22.19 26.05
C CYS A 50 6.39 -21.21 25.55
N SER A 51 7.54 -21.75 25.15
CA SER A 51 8.62 -20.99 24.53
C SER A 51 8.76 -21.41 23.07
N PHE A 52 8.86 -20.42 22.17
CA PHE A 52 9.22 -20.61 20.79
C PHE A 52 10.68 -20.16 20.60
N ARG A 53 11.49 -21.03 19.98
CA ARG A 53 12.90 -20.73 19.65
C ARG A 53 13.05 -20.76 18.13
N ILE A 54 13.58 -19.68 17.59
CA ILE A 54 13.92 -19.53 16.17
C ILE A 54 15.43 -19.37 16.08
N LEU A 55 16.07 -20.16 15.24
CA LEU A 55 17.48 -20.08 14.90
C LEU A 55 17.58 -19.75 13.41
N LEU A 56 18.26 -18.65 13.09
CA LEU A 56 18.55 -18.26 11.71
C LEU A 56 20.06 -18.22 11.52
N PRO A 57 20.59 -18.74 10.39
CA PRO A 57 22.00 -18.62 10.07
C PRO A 57 22.33 -17.14 9.82
N LEU A 58 23.36 -16.62 10.48
CA LEU A 58 23.93 -15.32 10.15
C LEU A 58 24.79 -15.52 8.90
N GLN A 59 24.29 -15.07 7.76
CA GLN A 59 25.11 -14.93 6.55
C GLN A 59 25.62 -13.49 6.54
N TYR A 60 26.90 -13.31 6.84
CA TYR A 60 27.59 -12.09 6.49
C TYR A 60 27.74 -12.11 4.96
N ALA A 61 27.14 -11.18 4.27
CA ALA A 61 27.45 -10.95 2.86
C ALA A 61 28.88 -10.37 2.85
N ASP A 62 29.87 -11.14 2.42
CA ASP A 62 31.16 -10.60 2.02
C ASP A 62 30.89 -9.62 0.87
N ALA A 63 31.40 -8.39 1.00
CA ALA A 63 31.13 -7.32 0.07
C ALA A 63 31.55 -7.64 -1.39
N ASP A 64 32.32 -8.71 -1.59
CA ASP A 64 32.88 -9.14 -2.89
C ASP A 64 32.11 -10.32 -3.54
N SER A 65 31.07 -10.86 -2.91
CA SER A 65 30.31 -12.01 -3.44
C SER A 65 28.84 -11.71 -3.71
N LEU A 66 28.55 -10.60 -4.37
CA LEU A 66 27.24 -10.43 -4.99
C LEU A 66 27.19 -11.32 -6.24
N PRO A 67 26.36 -12.39 -6.31
CA PRO A 67 26.15 -13.10 -7.55
C PRO A 67 25.60 -12.10 -8.57
N ALA A 68 26.19 -12.09 -9.78
CA ALA A 68 25.65 -11.35 -10.91
C ALA A 68 24.14 -11.64 -11.02
N PRO A 69 23.31 -10.64 -11.28
CA PRO A 69 21.86 -10.83 -11.33
C PRO A 69 21.55 -11.81 -12.45
N THR A 70 21.01 -12.98 -12.05
CA THR A 70 20.40 -13.93 -12.98
C THR A 70 19.26 -13.20 -13.65
N GLU A 71 19.28 -13.13 -14.95
CA GLU A 71 18.25 -12.52 -15.80
C GLU A 71 16.89 -13.15 -15.55
N GLN A 72 16.15 -12.65 -14.58
CA GLN A 72 14.72 -12.80 -14.51
C GLN A 72 14.12 -11.67 -15.33
N VAL A 73 13.24 -12.03 -16.24
CA VAL A 73 12.50 -11.20 -17.17
C VAL A 73 12.26 -9.81 -16.58
N LYS A 74 13.07 -8.86 -17.02
CA LYS A 74 12.91 -7.45 -16.72
C LYS A 74 11.71 -6.96 -17.53
N GLU A 75 10.54 -6.89 -16.87
CA GLU A 75 9.73 -5.72 -17.17
C GLU A 75 10.63 -4.51 -16.89
N PRO A 76 10.73 -3.53 -17.76
CA PRO A 76 11.59 -2.38 -17.55
C PRO A 76 11.11 -1.61 -16.34
N VAL A 77 11.67 -1.92 -15.16
CA VAL A 77 11.65 -0.99 -14.04
C VAL A 77 12.58 0.14 -14.48
N GLU A 78 12.01 1.15 -15.12
CA GLU A 78 12.69 2.41 -15.31
C GLU A 78 13.29 2.79 -13.94
N SER A 79 14.58 3.07 -13.93
CA SER A 79 15.35 3.50 -12.75
C SER A 79 14.51 4.44 -11.88
N PRO A 80 14.61 4.39 -10.53
CA PRO A 80 13.95 5.36 -9.67
C PRO A 80 14.36 6.75 -10.17
N LEU A 81 13.44 7.43 -10.85
CA LEU A 81 13.62 8.83 -11.22
C LEU A 81 13.93 9.55 -9.92
N ALA A 82 15.10 10.15 -9.86
CA ALA A 82 15.49 10.96 -8.73
C ALA A 82 14.37 11.96 -8.49
N LEU A 83 13.64 11.79 -7.38
CA LEU A 83 12.62 12.71 -6.93
C LEU A 83 13.31 14.05 -6.68
N GLN A 84 13.36 14.90 -7.72
CA GLN A 84 13.84 16.25 -7.56
C GLN A 84 12.78 17.02 -6.78
N PRO A 85 13.15 17.75 -5.71
CA PRO A 85 12.21 18.62 -5.02
C PRO A 85 11.66 19.61 -6.04
N ALA A 86 10.32 19.61 -6.19
CA ALA A 86 9.63 20.46 -7.14
C ALA A 86 9.92 21.93 -6.82
N THR A 87 10.51 22.66 -7.78
CA THR A 87 10.83 24.08 -7.65
C THR A 87 9.59 25.00 -7.72
N ASN A 88 8.40 24.45 -8.00
CA ASN A 88 7.12 25.13 -7.97
C ASN A 88 6.18 24.38 -7.02
N GLY A 89 5.98 24.87 -5.78
CA GLY A 89 5.04 24.41 -4.76
C GLY A 89 4.88 22.89 -4.64
N LYS A 90 5.10 22.33 -3.47
CA LYS A 90 4.88 20.89 -3.26
C LYS A 90 3.42 20.51 -3.56
N LEU A 91 3.20 19.43 -4.30
CA LEU A 91 1.88 18.83 -4.50
C LEU A 91 1.28 18.38 -3.15
N THR A 92 -0.03 18.42 -3.03
CA THR A 92 -0.76 18.10 -1.81
C THR A 92 -1.39 16.72 -1.90
N ILE A 93 -1.03 15.83 -0.97
CA ILE A 93 -1.57 14.47 -0.86
C ILE A 93 -2.48 14.40 0.36
N LEU A 94 -3.69 13.87 0.17
CA LEU A 94 -4.61 13.54 1.26
C LEU A 94 -4.43 12.08 1.64
N VAL A 95 -4.05 11.83 2.90
CA VAL A 95 -3.93 10.49 3.50
C VAL A 95 -5.17 10.22 4.34
N VAL A 96 -5.88 9.13 4.02
CA VAL A 96 -7.11 8.70 4.70
C VAL A 96 -6.87 7.32 5.31
N GLU A 97 -6.76 7.25 6.62
CA GLU A 97 -6.42 6.03 7.35
C GLU A 97 -6.99 6.15 8.78
N ASP A 98 -7.77 5.19 9.25
CA ASP A 98 -8.37 5.24 10.59
C ASP A 98 -7.37 4.96 11.71
N ASN A 99 -6.38 4.10 11.45
CA ASN A 99 -5.31 3.81 12.40
C ASN A 99 -4.33 5.00 12.49
N LYS A 100 -4.28 5.63 13.68
CA LYS A 100 -3.45 6.81 13.93
C LYS A 100 -1.95 6.56 13.69
N ASP A 101 -1.44 5.39 14.08
CA ASP A 101 -0.02 5.08 13.96
C ASP A 101 0.36 4.85 12.48
N MET A 102 -0.49 4.13 11.74
CA MET A 102 -0.32 3.92 10.30
C MET A 102 -0.44 5.24 9.53
N ARG A 103 -1.39 6.10 9.88
CA ARG A 103 -1.54 7.44 9.27
C ARG A 103 -0.30 8.30 9.51
N ALA A 104 0.21 8.31 10.75
CA ALA A 104 1.45 9.03 11.09
C ALA A 104 2.66 8.46 10.34
N TYR A 105 2.75 7.15 10.18
CA TYR A 105 3.80 6.49 9.41
C TYR A 105 3.76 6.88 7.93
N ILE A 106 2.59 6.80 7.26
CA ILE A 106 2.43 7.21 5.86
C ILE A 106 2.77 8.71 5.71
N ARG A 107 2.31 9.55 6.63
CA ARG A 107 2.67 10.97 6.66
C ARG A 107 4.17 11.17 6.74
N SER A 108 4.89 10.44 7.61
CA SER A 108 6.34 10.59 7.76
C SER A 108 7.11 10.29 6.47
N ILE A 109 6.65 9.31 5.68
CA ILE A 109 7.23 8.97 4.37
C ILE A 109 6.98 10.10 3.35
N LEU A 110 5.76 10.62 3.32
CA LEU A 110 5.33 11.55 2.26
C LEU A 110 5.76 13.00 2.53
N ALA A 111 5.88 13.44 3.78
CA ALA A 111 6.09 14.84 4.17
C ALA A 111 7.43 15.42 3.67
N GLU A 112 8.40 14.58 3.36
CA GLU A 112 9.67 15.00 2.77
C GLU A 112 9.48 15.57 1.36
N TYR A 113 8.55 14.98 0.58
CA TYR A 113 8.37 15.28 -0.84
C TYR A 113 7.11 16.07 -1.14
N TYR A 114 6.06 15.95 -0.31
CA TYR A 114 4.70 16.46 -0.55
C TYR A 114 4.17 17.26 0.64
N ASN A 115 3.17 18.10 0.40
CA ASN A 115 2.30 18.60 1.47
C ASN A 115 1.32 17.48 1.82
N VAL A 116 1.14 17.17 3.11
CA VAL A 116 0.28 16.07 3.54
C VAL A 116 -0.88 16.61 4.36
N LEU A 117 -2.10 16.35 3.88
CA LEU A 117 -3.34 16.50 4.63
C LEU A 117 -3.77 15.13 5.15
N GLU A 118 -4.44 15.10 6.28
CA GLU A 118 -4.83 13.87 6.95
C GLU A 118 -6.34 13.85 7.17
N ALA A 119 -6.94 12.65 7.05
CA ALA A 119 -8.30 12.36 7.46
C ALA A 119 -8.34 10.98 8.12
N SER A 120 -9.16 10.82 9.16
CA SER A 120 -9.29 9.57 9.90
C SER A 120 -10.34 8.63 9.31
N GLN A 121 -11.16 9.12 8.39
CA GLN A 121 -12.25 8.37 7.74
C GLN A 121 -12.73 9.05 6.46
N GLY A 122 -13.55 8.34 5.67
CA GLY A 122 -14.01 8.83 4.37
C GLY A 122 -14.83 10.12 4.40
N GLU A 123 -15.69 10.35 5.42
CA GLU A 123 -16.48 11.58 5.51
C GLU A 123 -15.61 12.81 5.80
N GLU A 124 -14.63 12.68 6.67
CA GLU A 124 -13.64 13.72 6.93
C GLU A 124 -12.85 14.06 5.66
N ALA A 125 -12.44 13.01 4.91
CA ALA A 125 -11.76 13.18 3.63
C ALA A 125 -12.59 14.00 2.62
N LEU A 126 -13.89 13.74 2.50
CA LEU A 126 -14.78 14.51 1.63
C LEU A 126 -14.88 15.97 2.06
N THR A 127 -14.88 16.26 3.37
CA THR A 127 -14.87 17.62 3.90
C THR A 127 -13.58 18.36 3.54
N VAL A 128 -12.43 17.67 3.66
CA VAL A 128 -11.12 18.22 3.25
C VAL A 128 -11.11 18.51 1.75
N LEU A 129 -11.60 17.60 0.92
CA LEU A 129 -11.66 17.76 -0.55
C LEU A 129 -12.57 18.91 -1.00
N GLN A 130 -13.53 19.34 -0.18
CA GLN A 130 -14.37 20.51 -0.47
C GLN A 130 -13.69 21.85 -0.14
N SER A 131 -12.74 21.85 0.80
CA SER A 131 -12.14 23.07 1.35
C SER A 131 -10.68 23.28 0.94
N GLN A 132 -9.99 22.24 0.49
CA GLN A 132 -8.56 22.24 0.17
C GLN A 132 -8.32 21.70 -1.23
N ASN A 133 -7.29 22.23 -1.90
CA ASN A 133 -6.81 21.67 -3.16
C ASN A 133 -5.96 20.43 -2.88
N VAL A 134 -6.38 19.29 -3.41
CA VAL A 134 -5.69 18.01 -3.27
C VAL A 134 -5.30 17.50 -4.66
N ASP A 135 -4.04 17.10 -4.80
CA ASP A 135 -3.50 16.59 -6.07
C ASP A 135 -3.51 15.07 -6.14
N PHE A 136 -3.58 14.38 -4.98
CA PHE A 136 -3.54 12.92 -4.90
C PHE A 136 -4.20 12.42 -3.61
N ILE A 137 -4.86 11.27 -3.67
CA ILE A 137 -5.47 10.62 -2.50
C ILE A 137 -4.81 9.25 -2.26
N VAL A 138 -4.38 9.01 -1.02
CA VAL A 138 -3.96 7.70 -0.50
C VAL A 138 -4.96 7.29 0.57
N SER A 139 -5.70 6.21 0.37
CA SER A 139 -6.76 5.79 1.31
C SER A 139 -6.61 4.32 1.69
N ASP A 140 -6.81 4.02 2.98
CA ASP A 140 -7.08 2.64 3.38
C ASP A 140 -8.41 2.17 2.78
N LEU A 141 -8.47 0.87 2.49
CA LEU A 141 -9.69 0.20 2.06
C LEU A 141 -10.66 0.00 3.23
N MET A 142 -10.15 -0.41 4.38
CA MET A 142 -10.95 -0.89 5.51
C MET A 142 -11.03 0.16 6.62
N MET A 143 -12.00 1.06 6.52
CA MET A 143 -12.25 2.10 7.52
C MET A 143 -13.68 2.00 8.05
N PRO A 144 -13.93 2.41 9.31
CA PRO A 144 -15.31 2.48 9.86
C PRO A 144 -16.10 3.60 9.16
N VAL A 145 -17.43 3.50 9.24
CA VAL A 145 -18.42 4.46 8.72
C VAL A 145 -18.42 4.54 7.18
N MET A 146 -17.35 4.98 6.57
CA MET A 146 -17.17 5.03 5.12
C MET A 146 -15.83 4.38 4.74
N ASP A 147 -15.90 3.25 4.07
CA ASP A 147 -14.72 2.55 3.57
C ASP A 147 -14.08 3.26 2.36
N GLY A 148 -12.85 2.84 2.01
CA GLY A 148 -12.12 3.44 0.89
C GLY A 148 -12.80 3.23 -0.47
N MET A 149 -13.61 2.18 -0.63
CA MET A 149 -14.36 1.92 -1.86
C MET A 149 -15.49 2.93 -2.05
N GLU A 150 -16.27 3.17 -0.99
CA GLU A 150 -17.34 4.15 -1.01
C GLU A 150 -16.79 5.57 -1.18
N LEU A 151 -15.66 5.88 -0.48
CA LEU A 151 -14.96 7.15 -0.67
C LEU A 151 -14.54 7.33 -2.14
N SER A 152 -13.88 6.32 -2.72
CA SER A 152 -13.46 6.38 -4.13
C SER A 152 -14.65 6.58 -5.08
N ARG A 153 -15.77 5.86 -4.85
CA ARG A 153 -16.99 6.02 -5.66
C ARG A 153 -17.53 7.45 -5.60
N ARG A 154 -17.59 8.06 -4.42
CA ARG A 154 -18.04 9.44 -4.24
C ARG A 154 -17.10 10.44 -4.89
N VAL A 155 -15.79 10.26 -4.75
CA VAL A 155 -14.78 11.10 -5.41
C VAL A 155 -14.93 11.00 -6.94
N LYS A 156 -14.97 9.78 -7.50
CA LYS A 156 -15.01 9.58 -8.95
C LYS A 156 -16.35 9.95 -9.60
N SER A 157 -17.44 9.98 -8.85
CA SER A 157 -18.76 10.46 -9.33
C SER A 157 -18.93 11.97 -9.25
N ASN A 158 -18.09 12.69 -8.54
CA ASN A 158 -18.13 14.15 -8.43
C ASN A 158 -17.22 14.80 -9.48
N PHE A 159 -17.81 15.47 -10.47
CA PHE A 159 -17.09 16.09 -11.59
C PHE A 159 -15.93 17.00 -11.16
N ALA A 160 -16.11 17.78 -10.07
CA ALA A 160 -15.10 18.72 -9.61
C ALA A 160 -13.80 18.05 -9.10
N ILE A 161 -13.90 16.83 -8.52
CA ILE A 161 -12.79 16.13 -7.89
C ILE A 161 -12.50 14.74 -8.50
N SER A 162 -13.28 14.32 -9.50
CA SER A 162 -13.14 13.00 -10.17
C SER A 162 -11.78 12.81 -10.83
N HIS A 163 -11.15 13.92 -11.21
CA HIS A 163 -9.83 13.94 -11.83
C HIS A 163 -8.70 13.62 -10.85
N ILE A 164 -8.91 13.69 -9.53
CA ILE A 164 -7.87 13.43 -8.53
C ILE A 164 -7.52 11.93 -8.54
N PRO A 165 -6.22 11.56 -8.70
CA PRO A 165 -5.80 10.16 -8.66
C PRO A 165 -5.97 9.57 -7.26
N PHE A 166 -6.30 8.27 -7.23
CA PHE A 166 -6.66 7.55 -6.02
C PHE A 166 -5.85 6.25 -5.91
N LEU A 167 -4.99 6.17 -4.90
CA LEU A 167 -4.25 4.96 -4.51
C LEU A 167 -4.95 4.30 -3.32
N MET A 168 -5.34 3.04 -3.46
CA MET A 168 -5.96 2.25 -2.41
C MET A 168 -4.93 1.38 -1.68
N LEU A 169 -4.83 1.52 -0.36
CA LEU A 169 -4.06 0.62 0.49
C LEU A 169 -4.96 -0.53 0.95
N THR A 170 -4.50 -1.78 0.84
CA THR A 170 -5.33 -2.93 1.18
C THR A 170 -4.54 -4.10 1.76
N ALA A 171 -5.12 -4.76 2.75
CA ALA A 171 -4.61 -6.04 3.26
C ALA A 171 -5.18 -7.26 2.48
N LYS A 172 -6.16 -7.04 1.58
CA LYS A 172 -6.83 -8.12 0.85
C LYS A 172 -6.11 -8.44 -0.46
N THR A 173 -5.86 -9.74 -0.67
CA THR A 173 -5.23 -10.29 -1.88
C THR A 173 -6.25 -10.90 -2.86
N SER A 174 -7.57 -10.87 -2.56
CA SER A 174 -8.56 -11.51 -3.41
C SER A 174 -8.72 -10.78 -4.75
N ASN A 175 -8.67 -11.54 -5.84
CA ASN A 175 -8.82 -11.00 -7.19
C ASN A 175 -10.20 -10.35 -7.43
N GLU A 176 -11.25 -10.82 -6.76
CA GLU A 176 -12.61 -10.27 -6.86
C GLU A 176 -12.69 -8.82 -6.35
N SER A 177 -12.11 -8.55 -5.18
CA SER A 177 -12.07 -7.18 -4.62
C SER A 177 -11.27 -6.21 -5.52
N ARG A 178 -10.22 -6.69 -6.19
CA ARG A 178 -9.41 -5.87 -7.12
C ARG A 178 -10.19 -5.54 -8.39
N ILE A 179 -10.92 -6.50 -8.97
CA ILE A 179 -11.72 -6.29 -10.19
C ILE A 179 -12.86 -5.30 -9.94
N GLU A 180 -13.55 -5.41 -8.80
CA GLU A 180 -14.62 -4.49 -8.43
C GLU A 180 -14.10 -3.06 -8.28
N SER A 181 -12.96 -2.91 -7.68
CA SER A 181 -12.34 -1.62 -7.40
C SER A 181 -11.83 -0.92 -8.68
N PHE A 182 -11.28 -1.66 -9.64
CA PHE A 182 -10.92 -1.10 -10.96
C PHE A 182 -12.15 -0.57 -11.71
N ARG A 183 -13.32 -1.21 -11.56
CA ARG A 183 -14.58 -0.72 -12.13
C ARG A 183 -15.05 0.60 -11.54
N ILE A 184 -14.65 0.91 -10.31
CA ILE A 184 -15.02 2.16 -9.61
C ILE A 184 -14.09 3.32 -9.98
N GLY A 185 -12.96 3.03 -10.63
CA GLY A 185 -12.01 4.05 -11.11
C GLY A 185 -10.89 4.37 -10.12
N VAL A 186 -10.53 3.44 -9.23
CA VAL A 186 -9.27 3.51 -8.47
C VAL A 186 -8.11 3.41 -9.45
N ASP A 187 -7.16 4.33 -9.37
CA ASP A 187 -6.05 4.40 -10.32
C ASP A 187 -4.98 3.33 -10.02
N GLU A 188 -4.76 2.97 -8.73
CA GLU A 188 -3.75 1.99 -8.33
C GLU A 188 -4.06 1.36 -6.96
N TYR A 189 -3.47 0.17 -6.71
CA TYR A 189 -3.55 -0.56 -5.45
C TYR A 189 -2.18 -0.84 -4.89
N LEU A 190 -2.04 -0.75 -3.56
CA LEU A 190 -0.85 -1.14 -2.84
C LEU A 190 -1.23 -2.07 -1.69
N LEU A 191 -0.61 -3.25 -1.68
CA LEU A 191 -0.83 -4.25 -0.63
C LEU A 191 -0.08 -3.88 0.65
N LYS A 192 -0.75 -3.95 1.78
CA LYS A 192 -0.13 -3.90 3.12
C LYS A 192 0.40 -5.30 3.51
N PRO A 193 1.62 -5.44 4.06
CA PRO A 193 2.61 -4.38 4.32
C PRO A 193 3.33 -3.96 3.03
N PHE A 194 3.66 -2.69 2.92
CA PHE A 194 4.39 -2.11 1.80
C PHE A 194 5.71 -1.47 2.25
N ASP A 195 6.62 -1.32 1.29
CA ASP A 195 7.88 -0.63 1.46
C ASP A 195 7.71 0.86 1.13
N ASP A 196 8.45 1.73 1.83
CA ASP A 196 8.40 3.19 1.66
C ASP A 196 8.72 3.60 0.23
N THR A 197 9.75 2.97 -0.35
CA THR A 197 10.19 3.24 -1.72
C THR A 197 9.13 2.85 -2.74
N LEU A 198 8.40 1.76 -2.50
CA LEU A 198 7.31 1.32 -3.37
C LEU A 198 6.12 2.28 -3.32
N LEU A 199 5.74 2.78 -2.13
CA LEU A 199 4.68 3.78 -1.98
C LEU A 199 5.04 5.05 -2.76
N LEU A 200 6.24 5.59 -2.55
CA LEU A 200 6.73 6.79 -3.22
C LEU A 200 6.80 6.61 -4.75
N ALA A 201 7.32 5.47 -5.22
CA ALA A 201 7.41 5.17 -6.65
C ALA A 201 6.02 5.09 -7.33
N ARG A 202 5.02 4.48 -6.67
CA ARG A 202 3.65 4.39 -7.21
C ARG A 202 3.01 5.78 -7.35
N ILE A 203 3.10 6.60 -6.30
CA ILE A 203 2.57 7.97 -6.31
C ILE A 203 3.25 8.80 -7.39
N SER A 204 4.58 8.79 -7.44
CA SER A 204 5.38 9.53 -8.41
C SER A 204 5.02 9.16 -9.86
N ASN A 205 4.95 7.85 -10.16
CA ASN A 205 4.59 7.38 -11.51
C ASN A 205 3.20 7.86 -11.96
N ILE A 206 2.21 7.82 -11.08
CA ILE A 206 0.85 8.27 -11.42
C ILE A 206 0.84 9.79 -11.68
N LEU A 207 1.49 10.57 -10.81
CA LEU A 207 1.57 12.02 -10.95
C LEU A 207 2.31 12.45 -12.22
N GLU A 208 3.43 11.80 -12.54
CA GLU A 208 4.20 12.08 -13.75
C GLU A 208 3.45 11.72 -15.03
N ASN A 209 2.81 10.56 -15.06
CA ASN A 209 1.99 10.16 -16.20
C ASN A 209 0.88 11.18 -16.48
N ARG A 210 0.20 11.67 -15.44
CA ARG A 210 -0.80 12.72 -15.58
C ARG A 210 -0.22 14.03 -16.12
N LYS A 211 0.92 14.45 -15.59
CA LYS A 211 1.61 15.66 -16.07
C LYS A 211 1.97 15.55 -17.56
N ARG A 212 2.48 14.38 -17.98
CA ARG A 212 2.79 14.12 -19.41
C ARG A 212 1.53 14.16 -20.28
N PHE A 213 0.42 13.62 -19.81
CA PHE A 213 -0.85 13.70 -20.54
C PHE A 213 -1.35 15.14 -20.68
N GLN A 214 -1.37 15.90 -19.59
CA GLN A 214 -1.79 17.31 -19.62
C GLN A 214 -0.95 18.14 -20.59
N GLN A 215 0.37 17.97 -20.59
CA GLN A 215 1.27 18.67 -21.52
C GLN A 215 0.99 18.32 -22.98
N LYS A 216 0.71 17.05 -23.29
CA LYS A 216 0.36 16.65 -24.68
C LYS A 216 -0.95 17.26 -25.15
N PHE A 217 -1.96 17.33 -24.29
CA PHE A 217 -3.25 17.94 -24.61
C PHE A 217 -3.14 19.46 -24.78
N SER A 218 -2.37 20.15 -23.95
CA SER A 218 -2.14 21.59 -24.12
C SER A 218 -1.45 21.89 -25.47
N TYR A 219 -0.45 21.09 -25.85
CA TYR A 219 0.26 21.28 -27.11
C TYR A 219 -0.63 21.02 -28.34
N SER A 220 -1.55 20.04 -28.28
CA SER A 220 -2.46 19.79 -29.41
C SER A 220 -3.52 20.88 -29.58
N MET A 221 -3.98 21.52 -28.51
CA MET A 221 -4.92 22.65 -28.61
C MET A 221 -4.28 23.90 -29.21
N ASP A 222 -3.01 24.18 -28.92
CA ASP A 222 -2.28 25.31 -29.50
C ASP A 222 -2.01 25.13 -31.00
N VAL A 223 -1.82 23.89 -31.46
CA VAL A 223 -1.61 23.60 -32.90
C VAL A 223 -2.90 23.71 -33.71
N ASP A 224 -4.03 23.32 -33.15
CA ASP A 224 -5.35 23.46 -33.81
C ASP A 224 -5.81 24.92 -33.86
N ALA A 225 -5.49 25.74 -32.86
CA ALA A 225 -5.76 27.17 -32.87
C ALA A 225 -5.00 27.93 -33.96
N LEU A 226 -3.78 27.49 -34.29
CA LEU A 226 -2.96 28.09 -35.36
C LEU A 226 -3.37 27.69 -36.78
N ASN A 227 -4.19 26.63 -36.94
CA ASN A 227 -4.66 26.17 -38.25
C ASN A 227 -6.05 26.73 -38.66
N ILE A 228 -6.70 27.54 -37.84
CA ILE A 228 -8.01 28.15 -38.13
C ILE A 228 -7.87 29.54 -38.78
N GLU A 229 -6.65 30.11 -38.85
CA GLU A 229 -6.38 31.41 -39.48
C GLU A 229 -5.76 31.34 -40.89
N LYS A 230 -6.15 30.34 -41.71
CA LYS A 230 -5.77 30.32 -43.13
C LYS A 230 -6.97 30.08 -44.03
#